data_ebdfa3e87b034d936e013c9573ce71b2
#
_entry.id   ebdfa3e87b034d936e013c9573ce71b2
#
_cell.length_a   1.000
_cell.length_b   1.000
_cell.length_c   1.000
_cell.angle_alpha   90.00
_cell.angle_beta   90.00
_cell.angle_gamma   90.00
#
_symmetry.space_group_name_H-M   'P 1'
#
loop_
_entity.id
_entity.type
_entity.pdbx_description
1 polymer ?
#
loop_
_entity_poly.entity_id
_entity_poly.type
_entity_poly.pdbx_seq_one_letter_code
_entity_poly.pdbx_strand_id
1 'polypeptide(L)'
;MIVKHLSEVAPEKAGDFTRWYLSRADRGHSLAVRYVELTGIVPPHTHDVEETIFYIDGKGLARVGEKEVRVKPGTMVVVPPGTVHSSIREGLESLRYLAIFVGNPEL
;
A
#
# COMPACT_ATOMS: atom_id res chain seq x y z
N MET A 1 17.85 11.51 12.19
CA MET A 1 17.06 10.28 12.36
C MET A 1 15.58 10.66 12.34
N ILE A 2 14.76 9.90 11.62
CA ILE A 2 13.32 10.09 11.56
C ILE A 2 12.68 8.91 12.30
N VAL A 3 11.85 9.21 13.30
CA VAL A 3 11.12 8.18 14.06
C VAL A 3 9.66 8.59 14.13
N LYS A 4 8.77 7.69 13.72
CA LYS A 4 7.32 7.85 13.85
C LYS A 4 6.71 6.57 14.32
N HIS A 5 5.70 6.70 15.16
CA HIS A 5 4.85 5.59 15.54
C HIS A 5 3.47 5.76 14.87
N LEU A 6 2.86 4.65 14.49
CA LEU A 6 1.57 4.66 13.79
C LEU A 6 0.50 5.45 14.56
N SER A 7 0.51 5.35 15.89
CA SER A 7 -0.45 6.06 16.75
C SER A 7 -0.33 7.58 16.74
N GLU A 8 0.79 8.10 16.23
CA GLU A 8 1.05 9.54 16.13
C GLU A 8 0.57 10.15 14.81
N VAL A 9 0.14 9.31 13.87
CA VAL A 9 -0.28 9.73 12.53
C VAL A 9 -1.78 9.64 12.42
N ALA A 10 -2.43 10.73 12.01
CA ALA A 10 -3.86 10.72 11.75
C ALA A 10 -4.15 9.94 10.48
N PRO A 11 -5.05 8.94 10.53
CA PRO A 11 -5.40 8.17 9.34
C PRO A 11 -6.28 8.97 8.39
N GLU A 12 -6.20 8.61 7.10
CA GLU A 12 -7.12 9.10 6.08
C GLU A 12 -7.93 7.91 5.55
N LYS A 13 -9.25 8.06 5.52
CA LYS A 13 -10.12 7.04 4.96
C LYS A 13 -10.56 7.45 3.56
N ALA A 14 -10.45 6.52 2.60
CA ALA A 14 -10.88 6.71 1.23
C ALA A 14 -11.48 5.40 0.72
N GLY A 15 -12.80 5.42 0.39
CA GLY A 15 -13.49 4.22 -0.05
C GLY A 15 -13.39 3.09 0.98
N ASP A 16 -12.88 1.94 0.55
CA ASP A 16 -12.78 0.74 1.37
C ASP A 16 -11.46 0.64 2.13
N PHE A 17 -10.62 1.65 2.13
CA PHE A 17 -9.33 1.59 2.80
C PHE A 17 -9.08 2.79 3.69
N THR A 18 -8.28 2.54 4.72
CA THR A 18 -7.74 3.56 5.61
C THR A 18 -6.22 3.51 5.50
N ARG A 19 -5.57 4.65 5.39
CA ARG A 19 -4.12 4.71 5.26
C ARG A 19 -3.51 5.73 6.22
N TRP A 20 -2.33 5.38 6.69
CA TRP A 20 -1.51 6.21 7.55
C TRP A 20 -0.23 6.56 6.81
N TYR A 21 0.00 7.85 6.57
CA TYR A 21 1.21 8.32 5.90
C TYR A 21 2.34 8.42 6.92
N LEU A 22 3.17 7.39 6.98
CA LEU A 22 4.35 7.38 7.84
C LEU A 22 5.47 8.24 7.26
N SER A 23 5.57 8.31 5.94
CA SER A 23 6.46 9.21 5.21
C SER A 23 5.84 9.59 3.87
N ARG A 24 6.07 10.83 3.44
CA ARG A 24 5.58 11.33 2.14
C ARG A 24 6.72 11.55 1.14
N ALA A 25 7.91 11.00 1.39
CA ALA A 25 9.12 11.25 0.61
C ALA A 25 9.48 12.74 0.60
N ASP A 26 9.45 13.36 1.75
CA ASP A 26 9.76 14.76 1.98
C ASP A 26 10.76 14.91 3.13
N ARG A 27 11.20 16.14 3.40
CA ARG A 27 12.05 16.50 4.54
C ARG A 27 13.30 15.63 4.64
N GLY A 28 13.95 15.34 3.49
CA GLY A 28 15.17 14.56 3.44
C GLY A 28 14.96 13.06 3.48
N HIS A 29 13.71 12.58 3.41
CA HIS A 29 13.39 11.16 3.31
C HIS A 29 12.96 10.83 1.89
N SER A 30 13.65 9.89 1.23
CA SER A 30 13.44 9.60 -0.19
C SER A 30 12.30 8.62 -0.47
N LEU A 31 11.79 7.95 0.55
CA LEU A 31 10.71 6.97 0.40
C LEU A 31 9.40 7.51 0.96
N ALA A 32 8.31 7.24 0.25
CA ALA A 32 6.97 7.36 0.82
C ALA A 32 6.59 6.02 1.42
N VAL A 33 6.11 6.02 2.65
CA VAL A 33 5.74 4.80 3.37
C VAL A 33 4.34 4.98 3.93
N ARG A 34 3.44 4.06 3.57
CA ARG A 34 2.06 4.04 4.04
C ARG A 34 1.73 2.71 4.69
N TYR A 35 1.07 2.77 5.81
CA TYR A 35 0.38 1.62 6.38
C TYR A 35 -1.06 1.66 5.90
N VAL A 36 -1.58 0.53 5.40
CA VAL A 36 -2.92 0.47 4.81
C VAL A 36 -3.73 -0.65 5.46
N GLU A 37 -4.98 -0.33 5.76
CA GLU A 37 -5.99 -1.30 6.19
C GLU A 37 -7.11 -1.31 5.16
N LEU A 38 -7.29 -2.44 4.48
CA LEU A 38 -8.25 -2.61 3.39
C LEU A 38 -9.39 -3.51 3.84
N THR A 39 -10.62 -3.00 3.70
CA THR A 39 -11.85 -3.74 4.06
C THR A 39 -12.66 -4.19 2.84
N GLY A 40 -12.21 -3.90 1.65
CA GLY A 40 -12.88 -4.25 0.41
C GLY A 40 -11.91 -4.22 -0.77
N ILE A 41 -12.02 -3.20 -1.60
CA ILE A 41 -11.22 -3.06 -2.82
C ILE A 41 -10.47 -1.73 -2.86
N VAL A 42 -9.21 -1.77 -3.30
CA VAL A 42 -8.52 -0.62 -3.88
C VAL A 42 -8.69 -0.73 -5.38
N PRO A 43 -9.42 0.21 -6.01
CA PRO A 43 -9.68 0.13 -7.45
C PRO A 43 -8.41 0.19 -8.29
N PRO A 44 -8.47 -0.28 -9.55
CA PRO A 44 -7.32 -0.15 -10.46
C PRO A 44 -6.82 1.28 -10.59
N HIS A 45 -5.53 1.46 -10.47
CA HIS A 45 -4.86 2.76 -10.55
C HIS A 45 -3.39 2.59 -10.92
N THR A 46 -2.70 3.69 -11.17
CA THR A 46 -1.27 3.70 -11.48
C THR A 46 -0.56 4.74 -10.62
N HIS A 47 0.76 4.55 -10.48
CA HIS A 47 1.68 5.55 -9.95
C HIS A 47 2.87 5.69 -10.89
N ASP A 48 3.49 6.86 -10.93
CA ASP A 48 4.67 7.11 -11.75
C ASP A 48 5.96 6.58 -11.13
N VAL A 49 5.88 6.07 -9.91
CA VAL A 49 7.01 5.55 -9.15
C VAL A 49 6.79 4.08 -8.80
N GLU A 50 7.89 3.36 -8.55
CA GLU A 50 7.81 1.96 -8.11
C GLU A 50 7.17 1.87 -6.73
N GLU A 51 6.32 0.87 -6.56
CA GLU A 51 5.70 0.55 -5.28
C GLU A 51 6.09 -0.87 -4.86
N THR A 52 6.52 -1.02 -3.61
CA THR A 52 6.70 -2.33 -2.98
C THR A 52 5.64 -2.47 -1.90
N ILE A 53 4.90 -3.57 -1.95
CA ILE A 53 3.84 -3.86 -0.97
C ILE A 53 4.27 -5.09 -0.18
N PHE A 54 4.25 -4.96 1.16
CA PHE A 54 4.49 -6.08 2.05
C PHE A 54 3.24 -6.33 2.89
N TYR A 55 2.61 -7.50 2.70
CA TYR A 55 1.37 -7.86 3.38
C TYR A 55 1.67 -8.38 4.77
N ILE A 56 1.00 -7.81 5.77
CA ILE A 56 1.27 -8.06 7.19
C ILE A 56 0.20 -8.97 7.78
N ASP A 57 -1.07 -8.74 7.44
CA ASP A 57 -2.20 -9.45 8.04
C ASP A 57 -3.35 -9.56 7.05
N GLY A 58 -4.20 -10.58 7.25
CA GLY A 58 -5.29 -10.87 6.34
C GLY A 58 -4.84 -11.59 5.09
N LYS A 59 -5.75 -11.75 4.15
CA LYS A 59 -5.48 -12.36 2.84
C LYS A 59 -6.28 -11.66 1.76
N GLY A 60 -5.83 -11.77 0.53
CA GLY A 60 -6.49 -11.13 -0.59
C GLY A 60 -5.93 -11.52 -1.94
N LEU A 61 -6.31 -10.74 -2.93
CA LEU A 61 -5.88 -10.88 -4.30
C LEU A 61 -5.26 -9.58 -4.76
N ALA A 62 -4.03 -9.64 -5.26
CA ALA A 62 -3.38 -8.50 -5.90
C ALA A 62 -3.36 -8.72 -7.41
N ARG A 63 -3.73 -7.68 -8.15
CA ARG A 63 -3.61 -7.67 -9.61
C ARG A 63 -2.58 -6.64 -10.01
N VAL A 64 -1.61 -7.05 -10.82
CA VAL A 64 -0.55 -6.18 -11.34
C VAL A 64 -0.46 -6.41 -12.84
N GLY A 65 -0.87 -5.40 -13.62
CA GLY A 65 -1.05 -5.55 -15.06
C GLY A 65 -2.11 -6.62 -15.35
N GLU A 66 -1.74 -7.65 -16.11
CA GLU A 66 -2.63 -8.76 -16.45
C GLU A 66 -2.49 -9.97 -15.53
N LYS A 67 -1.63 -9.88 -14.52
CA LYS A 67 -1.34 -10.98 -13.60
C LYS A 67 -2.09 -10.81 -12.30
N GLU A 68 -2.52 -11.91 -11.72
CA GLU A 68 -3.12 -11.96 -10.40
C GLU A 68 -2.31 -12.87 -9.49
N VAL A 69 -2.22 -12.52 -8.23
CA VAL A 69 -1.56 -13.34 -7.21
C VAL A 69 -2.36 -13.26 -5.91
N ARG A 70 -2.50 -14.41 -5.26
CA ARG A 70 -3.06 -14.45 -3.91
C ARG A 70 -2.00 -14.00 -2.92
N VAL A 71 -2.39 -13.14 -2.00
CA VAL A 71 -1.50 -12.56 -1.00
C VAL A 71 -1.96 -12.97 0.40
N LYS A 72 -0.99 -13.17 1.27
CA LYS A 72 -1.16 -13.53 2.67
C LYS A 72 -0.04 -12.89 3.49
N PRO A 73 -0.08 -12.98 4.83
CA PRO A 73 1.01 -12.41 5.65
C PRO A 73 2.37 -12.92 5.20
N GLY A 74 3.30 -11.99 4.96
CA GLY A 74 4.66 -12.29 4.50
C GLY A 74 4.85 -12.23 2.99
N THR A 75 3.80 -11.97 2.21
CA THR A 75 3.92 -11.82 0.75
C THR A 75 4.43 -10.43 0.41
N MET A 76 5.38 -10.35 -0.51
CA MET A 76 5.85 -9.09 -1.10
C MET A 76 5.45 -9.03 -2.57
N VAL A 77 4.94 -7.88 -2.99
CA VAL A 77 4.60 -7.60 -4.39
C VAL A 77 5.30 -6.31 -4.79
N VAL A 78 5.98 -6.33 -5.94
CA VAL A 78 6.59 -5.12 -6.52
C VAL A 78 5.79 -4.71 -7.74
N VAL A 79 5.33 -3.47 -7.73
CA VAL A 79 4.57 -2.86 -8.84
C VAL A 79 5.49 -1.90 -9.58
N PRO A 80 5.85 -2.18 -10.84
CA PRO A 80 6.66 -1.25 -11.62
C PRO A 80 5.94 0.08 -11.88
N PRO A 81 6.69 1.17 -12.10
CA PRO A 81 6.07 2.45 -12.45
C PRO A 81 5.12 2.33 -13.64
N GLY A 82 3.99 3.03 -13.57
CA GLY A 82 3.02 3.09 -14.67
C GLY A 82 2.18 1.83 -14.87
N THR A 83 2.32 0.83 -14.03
CA THR A 83 1.58 -0.43 -14.17
C THR A 83 0.25 -0.34 -13.41
N VAL A 84 -0.85 -0.63 -14.09
CA VAL A 84 -2.19 -0.66 -13.48
C VAL A 84 -2.24 -1.79 -12.45
N HIS A 85 -2.68 -1.48 -11.26
CA HIS A 85 -2.75 -2.46 -10.18
C HIS A 85 -3.94 -2.20 -9.26
N SER A 86 -4.34 -3.24 -8.56
CA SER A 86 -5.46 -3.22 -7.62
C SER A 86 -5.27 -4.28 -6.55
N SER A 87 -6.01 -4.15 -5.45
CA SER A 87 -6.02 -5.14 -4.38
C SER A 87 -7.45 -5.38 -3.91
N ILE A 88 -7.76 -6.62 -3.58
CA ILE A 88 -9.08 -7.03 -3.09
C ILE A 88 -8.87 -7.88 -1.84
N ARG A 89 -9.53 -7.50 -0.76
CA ARG A 89 -9.57 -8.33 0.44
C ARG A 89 -10.40 -9.60 0.18
N GLU A 90 -9.91 -10.73 0.68
CA GLU A 90 -10.65 -11.98 0.74
C GLU A 90 -10.88 -12.37 2.20
N GLY A 91 -12.02 -13.01 2.50
CA GLY A 91 -12.37 -13.37 3.86
C GLY A 91 -12.92 -12.18 4.66
N LEU A 92 -12.94 -12.32 6.00
CA LEU A 92 -13.59 -11.35 6.89
C LEU A 92 -12.62 -10.40 7.58
N GLU A 93 -11.34 -10.75 7.66
CA GLU A 93 -10.32 -9.91 8.28
C GLU A 93 -9.82 -8.84 7.31
N SER A 94 -9.53 -7.66 7.82
CA SER A 94 -8.91 -6.61 7.03
C SER A 94 -7.58 -7.06 6.47
N LEU A 95 -7.31 -6.69 5.23
CA LEU A 95 -6.01 -6.89 4.61
C LEU A 95 -5.12 -5.71 5.01
N ARG A 96 -4.03 -5.99 5.72
CA ARG A 96 -3.11 -4.95 6.21
C ARG A 96 -1.76 -5.10 5.54
N TYR A 97 -1.22 -3.98 5.09
CA TYR A 97 0.06 -4.00 4.40
C TYR A 97 0.81 -2.67 4.51
N LEU A 98 2.11 -2.73 4.27
CA LEU A 98 2.94 -1.56 4.03
C LEU A 98 3.08 -1.35 2.53
N ALA A 99 2.86 -0.12 2.09
CA ALA A 99 3.13 0.33 0.73
C ALA A 99 4.31 1.30 0.77
N ILE A 100 5.37 0.96 0.05
CA ILE A 100 6.63 1.70 0.04
C ILE A 100 6.90 2.16 -1.39
N PHE A 101 7.03 3.47 -1.58
CA PHE A 101 7.24 4.09 -2.88
C PHE A 101 8.62 4.73 -2.96
N VAL A 102 9.27 4.61 -4.11
CA VAL A 102 10.55 5.27 -4.37
C VAL A 102 10.26 6.69 -4.88
N GLY A 103 10.07 7.63 -3.95
CA GLY A 103 9.66 8.98 -4.24
C GLY A 103 8.20 9.23 -3.88
N ASN A 104 7.65 10.35 -4.32
CA ASN A 104 6.27 10.75 -4.00
C ASN A 104 5.30 10.21 -5.07
N PRO A 105 4.40 9.26 -4.74
CA PRO A 105 3.48 8.70 -5.71
C PRO A 105 2.35 9.64 -6.14
N GLU A 106 2.24 10.80 -5.52
CA GLU A 106 1.16 11.77 -5.77
C GLU A 106 1.58 12.92 -6.69
N LEU A 107 2.79 12.87 -7.19
CA LEU A 107 3.30 13.87 -8.13
C LEU A 107 3.06 13.48 -9.58
#